data_f1746726308e19042ae7ac58b0383127
#
_entry.id   f1746726308e19042ae7ac58b0383127
#
_cell.length_a   1.000
_cell.length_b   1.000
_cell.length_c   1.000
_cell.angle_alpha   90.00
_cell.angle_beta   90.00
_cell.angle_gamma   90.00
#
_symmetry.space_group_name_H-M   'P 1'
#
loop_
_entity.id
_entity.type
_entity.pdbx_description
1 polymer ?
#
loop_
_entity_poly.entity_id
_entity_poly.type
_entity_poly.pdbx_seq_one_letter_code
_entity_poly.pdbx_strand_id
1 'polypeptide(L)'
;MRSTICVAWLAALLLSSAHCRDSVHVLIVYHSEAGHTQTMAEAVARGARSVSGAKVTLLPVAEATNENVLAADAIILGSPVHNANVTPALQQFINRWPFEGAPLRDKIGAAFVTAGGMSAGEELVQMNILHSMLIFGMIVVGGPDWRSAFGASGIVEEEPFKTQTGEVATPFLAKGEALGKRVAELAKRLLTK
;
A
#
# COMPACT_ATOMS: atom_id res chain seq x y z
N MET A 1 16.74 70.23 21.53
CA MET A 1 15.91 69.53 20.50
C MET A 1 16.51 68.17 20.27
N ARG A 2 15.93 67.13 20.85
CA ARG A 2 16.35 65.72 20.67
C ARG A 2 15.22 65.00 19.96
N SER A 3 15.49 64.59 18.70
CA SER A 3 14.54 63.87 17.84
C SER A 3 14.63 62.39 18.19
N THR A 4 13.56 61.80 18.72
CA THR A 4 13.44 60.38 19.02
C THR A 4 12.88 59.69 17.79
N ILE A 5 13.67 58.89 17.13
CA ILE A 5 13.26 58.05 15.99
C ILE A 5 12.66 56.77 16.59
N CYS A 6 11.34 56.58 16.49
CA CYS A 6 10.65 55.32 16.76
C CYS A 6 10.85 54.38 15.58
N VAL A 7 11.63 53.32 15.81
CA VAL A 7 11.77 52.19 14.86
C VAL A 7 10.64 51.18 15.17
N ALA A 8 9.61 51.16 14.31
CA ALA A 8 8.57 50.20 14.34
C ALA A 8 9.10 48.89 13.74
N TRP A 9 9.28 47.86 14.54
CA TRP A 9 9.56 46.49 14.10
C TRP A 9 8.25 45.85 13.61
N LEU A 10 8.10 45.71 12.29
CA LEU A 10 7.04 44.94 11.67
C LEU A 10 7.41 43.45 11.73
N ALA A 11 6.94 42.76 12.75
CA ALA A 11 7.04 41.30 12.82
C ALA A 11 6.09 40.69 11.80
N ALA A 12 6.62 40.33 10.64
CA ALA A 12 5.91 39.51 9.66
C ALA A 12 5.79 38.10 10.22
N LEU A 13 4.65 37.76 10.81
CA LEU A 13 4.25 36.39 11.11
C LEU A 13 4.06 35.68 9.75
N LEU A 14 5.06 34.90 9.35
CA LEU A 14 4.92 33.87 8.32
C LEU A 14 4.03 32.78 8.90
N LEU A 15 2.72 32.91 8.75
CA LEU A 15 1.78 31.83 8.88
C LEU A 15 2.12 30.80 7.82
N SER A 16 2.97 29.83 8.18
CA SER A 16 3.10 28.59 7.43
C SER A 16 1.73 27.94 7.44
N SER A 17 0.92 28.16 6.39
CA SER A 17 -0.31 27.41 6.17
C SER A 17 0.11 25.96 5.99
N ALA A 18 -0.06 25.15 7.02
CA ALA A 18 -0.05 23.72 6.89
C ALA A 18 -1.10 23.37 5.84
N HIS A 19 -0.66 23.11 4.60
CA HIS A 19 -1.53 22.64 3.54
C HIS A 19 -2.03 21.26 3.97
N CYS A 20 -3.21 21.22 4.55
CA CYS A 20 -3.93 19.98 4.76
C CYS A 20 -4.17 19.38 3.36
N ARG A 21 -3.46 18.30 3.01
CA ARG A 21 -3.67 17.62 1.74
C ARG A 21 -5.02 16.91 1.80
N ASP A 22 -5.99 17.42 1.06
CA ASP A 22 -7.35 16.84 1.00
C ASP A 22 -7.40 15.47 0.30
N SER A 23 -6.30 15.04 -0.31
CA SER A 23 -6.22 13.78 -1.04
C SER A 23 -5.02 12.95 -0.62
N VAL A 24 -5.24 11.63 -0.49
CA VAL A 24 -4.21 10.61 -0.26
C VAL A 24 -3.94 9.83 -1.53
N HIS A 25 -2.67 9.57 -1.84
CA HIS A 25 -2.27 8.75 -2.98
C HIS A 25 -1.92 7.33 -2.53
N VAL A 26 -2.69 6.34 -2.98
CA VAL A 26 -2.47 4.91 -2.74
C VAL A 26 -1.93 4.27 -4.02
N LEU A 27 -0.72 3.74 -3.94
CA LEU A 27 -0.10 2.94 -4.99
C LEU A 27 -0.33 1.46 -4.70
N ILE A 28 -0.86 0.73 -5.67
CA ILE A 28 -1.02 -0.72 -5.62
C ILE A 28 -0.19 -1.31 -6.74
N VAL A 29 0.80 -2.14 -6.40
CA VAL A 29 1.66 -2.82 -7.37
C VAL A 29 1.53 -4.31 -7.19
N TYR A 30 1.37 -5.05 -8.27
CA TYR A 30 1.23 -6.49 -8.22
C TYR A 30 2.02 -7.20 -9.32
N HIS A 31 2.39 -8.45 -9.04
CA HIS A 31 2.78 -9.42 -10.06
C HIS A 31 1.66 -10.45 -10.22
N SER A 32 1.35 -10.82 -11.46
CA SER A 32 0.34 -11.82 -11.75
C SER A 32 0.69 -12.56 -13.05
N GLU A 33 0.70 -13.89 -13.02
CA GLU A 33 0.94 -14.74 -14.19
C GLU A 33 -0.38 -15.29 -14.74
N ALA A 34 -1.22 -15.86 -13.87
CA ALA A 34 -2.49 -16.48 -14.22
C ALA A 34 -3.71 -15.57 -14.02
N GLY A 35 -3.53 -14.28 -13.71
CA GLY A 35 -4.62 -13.33 -13.52
C GLY A 35 -5.22 -13.26 -12.10
N HIS A 36 -5.05 -14.26 -11.25
CA HIS A 36 -5.66 -14.30 -9.91
C HIS A 36 -5.20 -13.13 -9.03
N THR A 37 -3.89 -12.85 -8.99
CA THR A 37 -3.36 -11.73 -8.19
C THR A 37 -3.79 -10.37 -8.77
N GLN A 38 -3.97 -10.27 -10.08
CA GLN A 38 -4.57 -9.07 -10.71
C GLN A 38 -6.00 -8.85 -10.23
N THR A 39 -6.84 -9.89 -10.26
CA THR A 39 -8.22 -9.81 -9.79
C THR A 39 -8.31 -9.40 -8.31
N MET A 40 -7.41 -9.92 -7.48
CA MET A 40 -7.28 -9.48 -6.08
C MET A 40 -6.83 -8.02 -6.00
N ALA A 41 -5.85 -7.59 -6.81
CA ALA A 41 -5.38 -6.20 -6.84
C ALA A 41 -6.49 -5.22 -7.23
N GLU A 42 -7.36 -5.60 -8.16
CA GLU A 42 -8.54 -4.83 -8.53
C GLU A 42 -9.54 -4.71 -7.37
N ALA A 43 -9.73 -5.77 -6.58
CA ALA A 43 -10.55 -5.70 -5.37
C ALA A 43 -9.95 -4.76 -4.32
N VAL A 44 -8.64 -4.82 -4.07
CA VAL A 44 -7.92 -3.88 -3.20
C VAL A 44 -8.10 -2.45 -3.68
N ALA A 45 -7.98 -2.22 -5.00
CA ALA A 45 -8.16 -0.90 -5.60
C ALA A 45 -9.59 -0.37 -5.46
N ARG A 46 -10.61 -1.23 -5.63
CA ARG A 46 -12.02 -0.83 -5.37
C ARG A 46 -12.20 -0.38 -3.93
N GLY A 47 -11.67 -1.14 -2.98
CA GLY A 47 -11.71 -0.76 -1.56
C GLY A 47 -11.06 0.58 -1.28
N ALA A 48 -9.86 0.82 -1.80
CA ALA A 48 -9.16 2.09 -1.62
C ALA A 48 -9.91 3.28 -2.28
N ARG A 49 -10.45 3.09 -3.49
CA ARG A 49 -11.25 4.12 -4.21
C ARG A 49 -12.56 4.46 -3.52
N SER A 50 -13.10 3.59 -2.65
CA SER A 50 -14.31 3.87 -1.87
C SER A 50 -14.11 4.96 -0.81
N VAL A 51 -12.86 5.31 -0.49
CA VAL A 51 -12.52 6.35 0.48
C VAL A 51 -12.47 7.70 -0.21
N SER A 52 -13.29 8.64 0.23
CA SER A 52 -13.34 9.99 -0.32
C SER A 52 -11.98 10.70 -0.24
N GLY A 53 -11.51 11.26 -1.35
CA GLY A 53 -10.20 11.89 -1.47
C GLY A 53 -9.04 10.92 -1.72
N ALA A 54 -9.27 9.60 -1.83
CA ALA A 54 -8.23 8.67 -2.23
C ALA A 54 -8.02 8.68 -3.76
N LYS A 55 -6.79 8.94 -4.19
CA LYS A 55 -6.31 8.73 -5.57
C LYS A 55 -5.60 7.39 -5.61
N VAL A 56 -6.00 6.49 -6.50
CA VAL A 56 -5.47 5.13 -6.55
C VAL A 56 -4.81 4.88 -7.89
N THR A 57 -3.51 4.55 -7.83
CA THR A 57 -2.74 4.04 -8.97
C THR A 57 -2.59 2.54 -8.80
N LEU A 58 -3.01 1.77 -9.80
CA LEU A 58 -2.91 0.31 -9.85
C LEU A 58 -2.05 -0.07 -11.04
N LEU A 59 -0.92 -0.75 -10.79
CA LEU A 59 0.06 -1.10 -11.82
C LEU A 59 0.54 -2.55 -11.68
N PRO A 60 0.72 -3.27 -12.78
CA PRO A 60 1.57 -4.45 -12.78
C PRO A 60 3.02 -4.03 -12.46
N VAL A 61 3.78 -4.93 -11.84
CA VAL A 61 5.15 -4.64 -11.39
C VAL A 61 6.09 -4.23 -12.53
N ALA A 62 5.82 -4.67 -13.75
CA ALA A 62 6.61 -4.31 -14.93
C ALA A 62 6.50 -2.82 -15.32
N GLU A 63 5.42 -2.15 -14.92
CA GLU A 63 5.14 -0.74 -15.22
C GLU A 63 5.43 0.20 -14.03
N ALA A 64 5.65 -0.37 -12.84
CA ALA A 64 5.87 0.40 -11.63
C ALA A 64 7.30 0.97 -11.57
N THR A 65 7.41 2.25 -11.21
CA THR A 65 8.68 2.98 -11.12
C THR A 65 8.93 3.52 -9.72
N ASN A 66 10.16 3.98 -9.47
CA ASN A 66 10.51 4.64 -8.20
C ASN A 66 9.77 5.98 -8.03
N GLU A 67 9.43 6.67 -9.11
CA GLU A 67 8.62 7.88 -9.06
C GLU A 67 7.22 7.59 -8.52
N ASN A 68 6.61 6.45 -8.92
CA ASN A 68 5.34 6.01 -8.35
C ASN A 68 5.45 5.75 -6.84
N VAL A 69 6.53 5.09 -6.40
CA VAL A 69 6.81 4.78 -4.99
C VAL A 69 6.98 6.05 -4.17
N LEU A 70 7.74 7.02 -4.69
CA LEU A 70 8.02 8.29 -4.01
C LEU A 70 6.77 9.17 -3.91
N ALA A 71 5.93 9.20 -4.94
CA ALA A 71 4.71 10.01 -4.99
C ALA A 71 3.59 9.47 -4.10
N ALA A 72 3.62 8.19 -3.72
CA ALA A 72 2.56 7.56 -2.93
C ALA A 72 2.67 7.92 -1.44
N ASP A 73 1.53 8.03 -0.77
CA ASP A 73 1.40 8.14 0.69
C ASP A 73 1.22 6.75 1.33
N ALA A 74 0.68 5.80 0.55
CA ALA A 74 0.53 4.40 0.95
C ALA A 74 0.89 3.48 -0.23
N ILE A 75 1.49 2.33 0.06
CA ILE A 75 1.92 1.34 -0.92
C ILE A 75 1.39 -0.03 -0.52
N ILE A 76 0.65 -0.67 -1.42
CA ILE A 76 0.15 -2.03 -1.23
C ILE A 76 0.78 -2.91 -2.30
N LEU A 77 1.46 -3.98 -1.88
CA LEU A 77 2.10 -4.92 -2.79
C LEU A 77 1.38 -6.25 -2.86
N GLY A 78 1.26 -6.79 -4.07
CA GLY A 78 0.62 -8.07 -4.34
C GLY A 78 1.52 -9.06 -5.06
N SER A 79 1.53 -10.32 -4.57
CA SER A 79 2.31 -11.42 -5.15
C SER A 79 1.49 -12.72 -5.18
N PRO A 80 1.58 -13.53 -6.22
CA PRO A 80 1.28 -14.94 -6.06
C PRO A 80 2.34 -15.57 -5.16
N VAL A 81 1.98 -16.67 -4.51
CA VAL A 81 2.92 -17.49 -3.73
C VAL A 81 3.72 -18.38 -4.67
N HIS A 82 5.02 -18.19 -4.74
CA HIS A 82 5.96 -19.02 -5.47
C HIS A 82 6.87 -19.78 -4.49
N ASN A 83 6.61 -21.08 -4.28
CA ASN A 83 7.39 -21.91 -3.36
C ASN A 83 7.55 -21.23 -1.98
N ALA A 84 6.45 -20.72 -1.42
CA ALA A 84 6.41 -19.97 -0.17
C ALA A 84 7.25 -18.67 -0.16
N ASN A 85 7.54 -18.10 -1.32
CA ASN A 85 8.30 -16.85 -1.46
C ASN A 85 7.57 -15.83 -2.32
N VAL A 86 8.01 -14.57 -2.20
CA VAL A 86 7.65 -13.47 -3.09
C VAL A 86 8.21 -13.77 -4.49
N THR A 87 7.49 -13.42 -5.54
CA THR A 87 7.97 -13.60 -6.91
C THR A 87 9.24 -12.80 -7.17
N PRO A 88 10.18 -13.33 -8.01
CA PRO A 88 11.41 -12.61 -8.34
C PRO A 88 11.17 -11.21 -8.89
N ALA A 89 10.14 -11.02 -9.72
CA ALA A 89 9.81 -9.72 -10.30
C ALA A 89 9.43 -8.68 -9.23
N LEU A 90 8.60 -9.05 -8.25
CA LEU A 90 8.22 -8.15 -7.18
C LEU A 90 9.40 -7.89 -6.21
N GLN A 91 10.21 -8.91 -5.92
CA GLN A 91 11.40 -8.73 -5.10
C GLN A 91 12.42 -7.79 -5.76
N GLN A 92 12.65 -7.92 -7.07
CA GLN A 92 13.51 -7.00 -7.82
C GLN A 92 12.98 -5.56 -7.81
N PHE A 93 11.67 -5.37 -7.87
CA PHE A 93 11.06 -4.05 -7.73
C PHE A 93 11.35 -3.44 -6.36
N ILE A 94 11.16 -4.19 -5.28
CA ILE A 94 11.46 -3.73 -3.90
C ILE A 94 12.96 -3.39 -3.75
N ASN A 95 13.85 -4.21 -4.31
CA ASN A 95 15.30 -4.01 -4.22
C ASN A 95 15.81 -2.73 -4.91
N ARG A 96 14.99 -2.13 -5.79
CA ARG A 96 15.31 -0.86 -6.47
C ARG A 96 14.78 0.37 -5.74
N TRP A 97 14.03 0.20 -4.65
CA TRP A 97 13.48 1.33 -3.91
C TRP A 97 14.58 2.24 -3.35
N PRO A 98 14.39 3.57 -3.37
CA PRO A 98 15.38 4.49 -2.84
C PRO A 98 15.48 4.38 -1.31
N PHE A 99 16.71 4.18 -0.83
CA PHE A 99 16.99 3.98 0.60
C PHE A 99 17.58 5.24 1.26
N GLU A 100 18.46 5.96 0.55
CA GLU A 100 19.13 7.14 1.09
C GLU A 100 18.17 8.27 1.39
N GLY A 101 18.35 8.91 2.55
CA GLY A 101 17.47 9.98 3.01
C GLY A 101 16.13 9.49 3.56
N ALA A 102 15.92 8.17 3.61
CA ALA A 102 14.70 7.52 4.13
C ALA A 102 13.38 8.09 3.55
N PRO A 103 13.24 8.20 2.20
CA PRO A 103 12.09 8.89 1.58
C PRO A 103 10.76 8.13 1.74
N LEU A 104 10.80 6.87 2.20
CA LEU A 104 9.60 6.04 2.42
C LEU A 104 9.20 5.98 3.89
N ARG A 105 9.95 6.64 4.77
CA ARG A 105 9.63 6.68 6.20
C ARG A 105 8.20 7.20 6.43
N ASP A 106 7.50 6.52 7.33
CA ASP A 106 6.13 6.84 7.77
C ASP A 106 5.04 6.70 6.69
N LYS A 107 5.36 6.26 5.46
CA LYS A 107 4.34 5.83 4.49
C LYS A 107 3.67 4.54 4.98
N ILE A 108 2.37 4.38 4.67
CA ILE A 108 1.66 3.14 5.01
C ILE A 108 2.04 2.04 4.04
N GLY A 109 2.35 0.85 4.56
CA GLY A 109 2.65 -0.36 3.80
C GLY A 109 1.67 -1.49 4.09
N ALA A 110 1.25 -2.24 3.07
CA ALA A 110 0.41 -3.43 3.23
C ALA A 110 0.70 -4.46 2.14
N ALA A 111 0.25 -5.70 2.37
CA ALA A 111 0.46 -6.81 1.46
C ALA A 111 -0.84 -7.57 1.17
N PHE A 112 -0.93 -8.14 -0.04
CA PHE A 112 -1.92 -9.15 -0.38
C PHE A 112 -1.28 -10.25 -1.24
N VAL A 113 -1.85 -11.45 -1.19
CA VAL A 113 -1.30 -12.60 -1.94
C VAL A 113 -2.42 -13.48 -2.51
N THR A 114 -2.07 -14.27 -3.52
CA THR A 114 -2.88 -15.42 -3.95
C THR A 114 -2.03 -16.68 -3.86
N ALA A 115 -2.64 -17.78 -3.42
CA ALA A 115 -1.98 -19.07 -3.25
C ALA A 115 -2.84 -20.20 -3.83
N GLY A 116 -2.21 -21.28 -4.27
CA GLY A 116 -2.92 -22.48 -4.75
C GLY A 116 -3.75 -23.13 -3.63
N GLY A 117 -3.20 -23.27 -2.43
CA GLY A 117 -3.86 -23.94 -1.30
C GLY A 117 -3.76 -23.16 0.00
N MET A 118 -4.57 -23.56 0.98
CA MET A 118 -4.47 -23.09 2.36
C MET A 118 -3.18 -23.62 3.00
N SER A 119 -2.54 -22.80 3.82
CA SER A 119 -1.24 -23.12 4.43
C SER A 119 -0.11 -23.40 3.42
N ALA A 120 -0.24 -22.88 2.21
CA ALA A 120 0.75 -23.01 1.14
C ALA A 120 1.82 -21.90 1.15
N GLY A 121 1.89 -21.12 2.23
CA GLY A 121 2.88 -20.05 2.42
C GLY A 121 2.34 -18.63 2.21
N GLU A 122 1.04 -18.44 2.16
CA GLU A 122 0.41 -17.14 1.94
C GLU A 122 0.80 -16.11 3.00
N GLU A 123 0.73 -16.47 4.29
CA GLU A 123 1.10 -15.56 5.37
C GLU A 123 2.62 -15.31 5.40
N LEU A 124 3.41 -16.32 5.04
CA LEU A 124 4.87 -16.18 4.97
C LEU A 124 5.25 -15.14 3.89
N VAL A 125 4.60 -15.20 2.72
CA VAL A 125 4.84 -14.24 1.63
C VAL A 125 4.36 -12.84 2.01
N GLN A 126 3.20 -12.71 2.67
CA GLN A 126 2.75 -11.42 3.21
C GLN A 126 3.79 -10.84 4.17
N MET A 127 4.28 -11.63 5.13
CA MET A 127 5.28 -11.19 6.09
C MET A 127 6.60 -10.80 5.41
N ASN A 128 7.05 -11.52 4.39
CA ASN A 128 8.25 -11.16 3.64
C ASN A 128 8.13 -9.78 2.97
N ILE A 129 6.96 -9.47 2.40
CA ILE A 129 6.68 -8.14 1.84
C ILE A 129 6.69 -7.09 2.95
N LEU A 130 6.01 -7.33 4.06
CA LEU A 130 5.93 -6.38 5.18
C LEU A 130 7.29 -6.15 5.84
N HIS A 131 8.11 -7.19 6.01
CA HIS A 131 9.49 -7.05 6.52
C HIS A 131 10.33 -6.15 5.60
N SER A 132 10.20 -6.31 4.28
CA SER A 132 10.88 -5.44 3.32
C SER A 132 10.45 -3.97 3.49
N MET A 133 9.18 -3.71 3.73
CA MET A 133 8.67 -2.36 3.96
C MET A 133 9.18 -1.76 5.29
N LEU A 134 9.28 -2.56 6.36
CA LEU A 134 9.82 -2.13 7.66
C LEU A 134 11.26 -1.62 7.55
N ILE A 135 12.11 -2.24 6.73
CA ILE A 135 13.50 -1.81 6.48
C ILE A 135 13.55 -0.38 5.92
N PHE A 136 12.54 0.03 5.15
CA PHE A 136 12.43 1.39 4.62
C PHE A 136 11.78 2.38 5.61
N GLY A 137 11.50 1.95 6.84
CA GLY A 137 10.87 2.80 7.87
C GLY A 137 9.37 3.03 7.67
N MET A 138 8.71 2.20 6.87
CA MET A 138 7.26 2.31 6.64
C MET A 138 6.46 1.79 7.84
N ILE A 139 5.24 2.29 7.99
CA ILE A 139 4.25 1.80 8.96
C ILE A 139 3.44 0.70 8.28
N VAL A 140 3.71 -0.57 8.64
CA VAL A 140 3.00 -1.69 8.03
C VAL A 140 1.69 -2.01 8.74
N VAL A 141 0.68 -2.35 7.94
CA VAL A 141 -0.66 -2.68 8.44
C VAL A 141 -1.24 -3.91 7.74
N GLY A 142 -2.03 -4.67 8.46
CA GLY A 142 -2.83 -5.76 7.91
C GLY A 142 -4.26 -5.32 7.57
N GLY A 143 -5.13 -6.28 7.35
CA GLY A 143 -6.57 -6.06 7.17
C GLY A 143 -7.29 -5.62 8.46
N PRO A 144 -8.62 -5.43 8.40
CA PRO A 144 -9.37 -4.83 9.50
C PRO A 144 -9.57 -5.74 10.72
N ASP A 145 -9.41 -7.03 10.57
CA ASP A 145 -9.65 -8.01 11.64
C ASP A 145 -8.67 -9.19 11.58
N TRP A 146 -8.79 -10.11 12.54
CA TRP A 146 -7.90 -11.28 12.69
C TRP A 146 -7.90 -12.22 11.49
N ARG A 147 -8.94 -12.24 10.65
CA ARG A 147 -9.05 -13.09 9.44
C ARG A 147 -8.18 -12.59 8.27
N SER A 148 -7.58 -11.43 8.43
CA SER A 148 -6.67 -10.80 7.47
C SER A 148 -5.55 -10.05 8.19
N ALA A 149 -5.09 -10.58 9.33
CA ALA A 149 -4.14 -9.90 10.23
C ALA A 149 -2.85 -9.47 9.53
N PHE A 150 -2.34 -10.27 8.60
CA PHE A 150 -1.11 -9.99 7.85
C PHE A 150 -1.36 -9.35 6.47
N GLY A 151 -2.62 -9.22 6.07
CA GLY A 151 -3.03 -8.73 4.74
C GLY A 151 -4.19 -9.53 4.18
N ALA A 152 -4.52 -9.34 2.91
CA ALA A 152 -5.54 -10.14 2.24
C ALA A 152 -4.89 -11.32 1.52
N SER A 153 -5.45 -12.54 1.66
CA SER A 153 -5.05 -13.72 0.91
C SER A 153 -6.24 -14.30 0.15
N GLY A 154 -5.98 -14.89 -1.02
CA GLY A 154 -6.95 -15.64 -1.82
C GLY A 154 -6.42 -17.02 -2.16
N ILE A 155 -7.23 -18.06 -1.93
CA ILE A 155 -6.96 -19.44 -2.32
C ILE A 155 -7.68 -19.72 -3.64
N VAL A 156 -6.98 -20.35 -4.61
CA VAL A 156 -7.50 -20.44 -5.98
C VAL A 156 -7.50 -21.84 -6.60
N GLU A 157 -6.80 -22.83 -6.02
CA GLU A 157 -6.69 -24.17 -6.59
C GLU A 157 -7.21 -25.28 -5.66
N GLU A 158 -7.45 -24.98 -4.37
CA GLU A 158 -7.91 -25.95 -3.38
C GLU A 158 -9.41 -25.82 -3.13
N GLU A 159 -10.11 -26.96 -3.09
CA GLU A 159 -11.54 -27.01 -2.72
C GLU A 159 -11.76 -26.57 -1.25
N PRO A 160 -12.82 -25.87 -0.93
CA PRO A 160 -13.97 -25.50 -1.80
C PRO A 160 -13.75 -24.16 -2.55
N PHE A 161 -12.55 -23.60 -2.59
CA PHE A 161 -12.25 -22.26 -3.12
C PHE A 161 -11.65 -22.29 -4.54
N LYS A 162 -11.53 -23.47 -5.11
CA LYS A 162 -11.00 -23.61 -6.47
C LYS A 162 -11.81 -22.79 -7.46
N THR A 163 -11.12 -21.98 -8.25
CA THR A 163 -11.71 -21.10 -9.27
C THR A 163 -11.08 -21.33 -10.63
N GLN A 164 -11.66 -20.74 -11.66
CA GLN A 164 -11.06 -20.72 -12.99
C GLN A 164 -9.87 -19.76 -13.03
N THR A 165 -9.03 -19.93 -14.06
CA THR A 165 -7.89 -19.02 -14.30
C THR A 165 -8.34 -17.54 -14.29
N GLY A 166 -7.67 -16.74 -13.51
CA GLY A 166 -7.97 -15.30 -13.35
C GLY A 166 -9.10 -14.99 -12.35
N GLU A 167 -9.80 -15.97 -11.82
CA GLU A 167 -10.87 -15.75 -10.86
C GLU A 167 -10.39 -15.92 -9.42
N VAL A 168 -11.06 -15.25 -8.48
CA VAL A 168 -10.85 -15.38 -7.04
C VAL A 168 -12.21 -15.39 -6.36
N ALA A 169 -12.44 -16.32 -5.45
CA ALA A 169 -13.71 -16.47 -4.76
C ALA A 169 -14.08 -15.21 -3.95
N THR A 170 -15.37 -14.86 -3.99
CA THR A 170 -15.92 -13.62 -3.38
C THR A 170 -15.48 -13.35 -1.94
N PRO A 171 -15.40 -14.35 -1.02
CA PRO A 171 -14.95 -14.08 0.35
C PRO A 171 -13.53 -13.50 0.44
N PHE A 172 -12.63 -13.87 -0.49
CA PHE A 172 -11.28 -13.35 -0.54
C PHE A 172 -11.24 -11.96 -1.19
N LEU A 173 -12.05 -11.72 -2.23
CA LEU A 173 -12.19 -10.39 -2.81
C LEU A 173 -12.67 -9.37 -1.77
N ALA A 174 -13.61 -9.76 -0.91
CA ALA A 174 -14.06 -8.91 0.20
C ALA A 174 -12.94 -8.56 1.18
N LYS A 175 -11.99 -9.48 1.47
CA LYS A 175 -10.79 -9.18 2.27
C LYS A 175 -9.89 -8.18 1.55
N GLY A 176 -9.71 -8.31 0.23
CA GLY A 176 -8.95 -7.37 -0.59
C GLY A 176 -9.55 -5.96 -0.54
N GLU A 177 -10.87 -5.84 -0.73
CA GLU A 177 -11.57 -4.55 -0.63
C GLU A 177 -11.44 -3.93 0.76
N ALA A 178 -11.62 -4.73 1.82
CA ALA A 178 -11.49 -4.27 3.19
C ALA A 178 -10.05 -3.79 3.52
N LEU A 179 -9.02 -4.47 3.00
CA LEU A 179 -7.62 -4.07 3.13
C LEU A 179 -7.38 -2.71 2.44
N GLY A 180 -7.78 -2.58 1.17
CA GLY A 180 -7.59 -1.36 0.41
C GLY A 180 -8.26 -0.15 1.06
N LYS A 181 -9.51 -0.33 1.50
CA LYS A 181 -10.25 0.70 2.24
C LYS A 181 -9.51 1.13 3.52
N ARG A 182 -9.10 0.15 4.36
CA ARG A 182 -8.38 0.42 5.62
C ARG A 182 -7.09 1.19 5.38
N VAL A 183 -6.29 0.80 4.40
CA VAL A 183 -5.02 1.47 4.07
C VAL A 183 -5.26 2.92 3.67
N ALA A 184 -6.22 3.19 2.79
CA ALA A 184 -6.55 4.54 2.36
C ALA A 184 -7.07 5.41 3.53
N GLU A 185 -7.91 4.86 4.41
CA GLU A 185 -8.40 5.55 5.61
C GLU A 185 -7.28 5.90 6.58
N LEU A 186 -6.34 4.97 6.83
CA LEU A 186 -5.20 5.20 7.72
C LEU A 186 -4.25 6.26 7.14
N ALA A 187 -3.90 6.15 5.86
CA ALA A 187 -3.06 7.13 5.20
C ALA A 187 -3.68 8.54 5.26
N LYS A 188 -4.99 8.65 5.01
CA LYS A 188 -5.72 9.91 5.14
C LYS A 188 -5.64 10.48 6.55
N ARG A 189 -5.83 9.66 7.60
CA ARG A 189 -5.74 10.11 9.00
C ARG A 189 -4.35 10.64 9.37
N LEU A 190 -3.28 10.08 8.80
CA LEU A 190 -1.91 10.55 9.06
C LEU A 190 -1.59 11.87 8.36
N LEU A 191 -2.17 12.12 7.18
CA LEU A 191 -1.96 13.36 6.43
C LEU A 191 -2.80 14.55 6.93
N THR A 192 -3.91 14.29 7.64
CA THR A 192 -4.81 15.34 8.14
C THR A 192 -4.48 15.82 9.56
N LYS A 193 -3.34 15.40 10.10
CA LYS A 193 -2.77 15.92 11.36
C LYS A 193 -1.65 16.92 11.04
#